data_653a7f5d60bb80566a358188c415886d
#
_entry.id   653a7f5d60bb80566a358188c415886d
#
_cell.length_a   1.000
_cell.length_b   1.000
_cell.length_c   1.000
_cell.angle_alpha   90.00
_cell.angle_beta   90.00
_cell.angle_gamma   90.00
#
_symmetry.space_group_name_H-M   'P 1'
#
loop_
_entity.id
_entity.type
_entity.pdbx_description
1 polymer ?
#
loop_
_entity_poly.entity_id
_entity_poly.type
_entity_poly.pdbx_seq_one_letter_code
_entity_poly.pdbx_strand_id
1 'polypeptide(L)'
;MATTTFLSNATINITQGATTYDLSSESNAVSVMVGSDALEATSFGDNGRVFTAGLQNVEVTITMFLAYGGTGATSEVEGALAAMVGKSSTLVISPSGTTESASNPEYTITGAFLADFTPINSTVGELATVEVTFTGGTWARDVTSP
;
A
#
# COMPACT_ATOMS: atom_id res chain seq x y z
N MET A 1 0.71 -19.84 -18.02
CA MET A 1 -0.46 -19.03 -18.42
C MET A 1 -0.88 -18.12 -17.28
N ALA A 2 -1.13 -16.85 -17.57
CA ALA A 2 -1.59 -15.91 -16.57
C ALA A 2 -3.07 -16.17 -16.22
N THR A 3 -3.43 -15.91 -14.97
CA THR A 3 -4.77 -16.14 -14.46
C THR A 3 -5.40 -14.81 -14.06
N THR A 4 -6.63 -14.58 -14.46
CA THR A 4 -7.37 -13.42 -14.00
C THR A 4 -7.75 -13.62 -12.54
N THR A 5 -7.47 -12.62 -11.70
CA THR A 5 -7.64 -12.73 -10.26
C THR A 5 -8.78 -11.84 -9.76
N PHE A 6 -9.58 -12.42 -8.89
CA PHE A 6 -10.61 -11.72 -8.15
C PHE A 6 -10.03 -11.33 -6.79
N LEU A 7 -9.94 -10.04 -6.50
CA LEU A 7 -9.35 -9.59 -5.24
C LEU A 7 -10.37 -9.63 -4.10
N SER A 8 -10.64 -10.82 -3.60
CA SER A 8 -11.54 -10.99 -2.46
C SER A 8 -10.80 -11.31 -1.17
N ASN A 9 -9.49 -11.53 -1.24
CA ASN A 9 -8.70 -11.98 -0.11
C ASN A 9 -7.31 -11.32 -0.11
N ALA A 10 -7.24 -10.07 -0.51
CA ALA A 10 -5.98 -9.34 -0.50
C ALA A 10 -5.45 -9.18 0.92
N THR A 11 -4.15 -9.26 1.08
CA THR A 11 -3.49 -9.12 2.38
C THR A 11 -2.80 -7.77 2.45
N ILE A 12 -3.06 -7.04 3.54
CA ILE A 12 -2.48 -5.72 3.78
C ILE A 12 -1.90 -5.70 5.18
N ASN A 13 -0.58 -5.69 5.27
CA ASN A 13 0.13 -5.59 6.54
C ASN A 13 0.98 -4.34 6.54
N ILE A 14 0.90 -3.55 7.61
CA ILE A 14 1.64 -2.31 7.73
C ILE A 14 2.45 -2.35 9.01
N THR A 15 3.76 -2.16 8.89
CA THR A 15 4.67 -2.11 10.03
C THR A 15 5.15 -0.69 10.26
N GLN A 16 4.90 -0.17 11.46
CA GLN A 16 5.40 1.14 11.87
C GLN A 16 6.19 0.93 13.16
N GLY A 17 7.49 1.21 13.09
CA GLY A 17 8.38 0.95 14.21
C GLY A 17 8.45 -0.56 14.49
N ALA A 18 8.10 -0.96 15.70
CA ALA A 18 8.12 -2.36 16.11
C ALA A 18 6.73 -3.03 16.03
N THR A 19 5.71 -2.30 15.58
CA THR A 19 4.34 -2.80 15.56
C THR A 19 3.87 -3.07 14.15
N THR A 20 3.30 -4.26 13.92
CA THR A 20 2.70 -4.63 12.64
C THR A 20 1.19 -4.65 12.79
N TYR A 21 0.51 -3.96 11.87
CA TYR A 21 -0.94 -3.87 11.84
C TYR A 21 -1.45 -4.67 10.64
N ASP A 22 -2.34 -5.61 10.88
CA ASP A 22 -3.01 -6.36 9.82
C ASP A 22 -4.39 -5.75 9.59
N LEU A 23 -4.53 -4.99 8.52
CA LEU A 23 -5.76 -4.29 8.18
C LEU A 23 -6.52 -4.96 7.05
N SER A 24 -6.19 -6.19 6.73
CA SER A 24 -6.79 -6.93 5.61
C SER A 24 -8.30 -7.08 5.77
N SER A 25 -8.77 -7.43 6.96
CA SER A 25 -10.18 -7.70 7.19
C SER A 25 -11.04 -6.43 7.24
N GLU A 26 -10.43 -5.27 7.43
CA GLU A 26 -11.13 -4.00 7.51
C GLU A 26 -11.14 -3.25 6.19
N SER A 27 -10.31 -3.68 5.23
CA SER A 27 -10.13 -2.98 3.97
C SER A 27 -11.08 -3.53 2.90
N ASN A 28 -11.70 -2.64 2.14
CA ASN A 28 -12.57 -3.03 1.05
C ASN A 28 -12.03 -2.61 -0.33
N ALA A 29 -10.96 -1.84 -0.37
CA ALA A 29 -10.32 -1.47 -1.63
C ALA A 29 -8.86 -1.14 -1.38
N VAL A 30 -8.00 -1.53 -2.30
CA VAL A 30 -6.58 -1.24 -2.25
C VAL A 30 -6.08 -0.98 -3.66
N SER A 31 -5.22 0.03 -3.79
CA SER A 31 -4.59 0.37 -5.06
C SER A 31 -3.13 0.68 -4.80
N VAL A 32 -2.24 -0.05 -5.46
CA VAL A 32 -0.80 0.14 -5.32
C VAL A 32 -0.26 0.59 -6.67
N MET A 33 0.26 1.81 -6.71
CA MET A 33 0.90 2.34 -7.90
C MET A 33 2.41 2.41 -7.65
N VAL A 34 3.17 1.79 -8.53
CA VAL A 34 4.63 1.78 -8.44
C VAL A 34 5.22 2.27 -9.75
N GLY A 35 6.32 3.00 -9.66
CA GLY A 35 6.95 3.53 -10.85
C GLY A 35 8.32 4.10 -10.56
N SER A 36 8.91 4.70 -11.57
CA SER A 36 10.17 5.44 -11.45
C SER A 36 10.07 6.70 -12.29
N ASP A 37 10.79 7.72 -11.87
CA ASP A 37 10.92 8.92 -12.68
C ASP A 37 11.61 8.57 -14.00
N ALA A 38 11.11 9.13 -15.10
CA ALA A 38 11.74 8.97 -16.40
C ALA A 38 12.65 10.18 -16.64
N LEU A 39 13.94 9.93 -16.69
CA LEU A 39 14.92 10.98 -16.98
C LEU A 39 15.34 10.86 -18.42
N GLU A 40 15.23 11.94 -19.18
CA GLU A 40 15.58 11.92 -20.59
C GLU A 40 17.10 11.92 -20.74
N ALA A 41 17.61 10.93 -21.50
CA ALA A 41 19.03 10.76 -21.77
C ALA A 41 19.31 10.75 -23.27
N THR A 42 18.47 11.40 -24.06
CA THR A 42 18.60 11.45 -25.51
C THR A 42 19.88 12.20 -25.88
N SER A 43 20.65 11.63 -26.78
CA SER A 43 21.91 12.23 -27.24
C SER A 43 21.95 12.26 -28.76
N PHE A 44 23.04 12.87 -29.31
CA PHE A 44 23.25 12.92 -30.74
C PHE A 44 23.35 11.49 -31.31
N GLY A 45 22.66 11.26 -32.38
CA GLY A 45 22.62 9.94 -33.02
C GLY A 45 21.41 9.11 -32.68
N ASP A 46 20.67 9.50 -31.67
CA ASP A 46 19.42 8.83 -31.29
C ASP A 46 18.30 9.21 -32.26
N ASN A 47 17.57 8.22 -32.76
CA ASN A 47 16.45 8.43 -33.66
C ASN A 47 15.13 8.62 -32.94
N GLY A 48 15.11 8.45 -31.61
CA GLY A 48 13.96 8.64 -30.77
C GLY A 48 14.41 9.12 -29.41
N ARG A 49 13.45 9.41 -28.54
CA ARG A 49 13.77 9.82 -27.18
C ARG A 49 14.22 8.62 -26.36
N VAL A 50 15.28 8.81 -25.59
CA VAL A 50 15.82 7.79 -24.70
C VAL A 50 15.62 8.23 -23.27
N PHE A 51 15.07 7.34 -22.43
CA PHE A 51 14.80 7.61 -21.03
C PHE A 51 15.54 6.64 -20.14
N THR A 52 15.95 7.10 -18.98
CA THR A 52 16.54 6.24 -17.96
C THR A 52 15.77 6.43 -16.65
N ALA A 53 15.83 5.42 -15.78
CA ALA A 53 15.08 5.44 -14.53
C ALA A 53 15.71 6.40 -13.53
N GLY A 54 14.90 7.21 -12.90
CA GLY A 54 15.28 8.07 -11.79
C GLY A 54 14.83 7.48 -10.47
N LEU A 55 14.30 8.34 -9.60
CA LEU A 55 13.81 7.90 -8.29
C LEU A 55 12.53 7.08 -8.43
N GLN A 56 12.35 6.14 -7.52
CA GLN A 56 11.13 5.35 -7.49
C GLN A 56 9.98 6.17 -6.92
N ASN A 57 8.80 5.96 -7.48
CA ASN A 57 7.56 6.60 -7.05
C ASN A 57 6.58 5.53 -6.61
N VAL A 58 6.01 5.71 -5.42
CA VAL A 58 5.04 4.77 -4.88
C VAL A 58 3.85 5.55 -4.33
N GLU A 59 2.65 5.06 -4.64
CA GLU A 59 1.44 5.59 -4.05
C GLU A 59 0.51 4.43 -3.75
N VAL A 60 0.09 4.31 -2.50
CA VAL A 60 -0.81 3.25 -2.06
C VAL A 60 -2.05 3.91 -1.47
N THR A 61 -3.19 3.61 -2.04
CA THR A 61 -4.49 4.10 -1.56
C THR A 61 -5.28 2.92 -1.03
N ILE A 62 -5.73 3.02 0.21
CA ILE A 62 -6.50 1.96 0.86
C ILE A 62 -7.78 2.57 1.41
N THR A 63 -8.91 1.94 1.08
CA THR A 63 -10.21 2.31 1.64
C THR A 63 -10.61 1.25 2.65
N MET A 64 -10.93 1.68 3.85
CA MET A 64 -11.24 0.80 4.97
C MET A 64 -12.50 1.23 5.67
N PHE A 65 -13.14 0.29 6.35
CA PHE A 65 -14.20 0.62 7.29
C PHE A 65 -13.57 1.15 8.58
N LEU A 66 -14.10 2.25 9.09
CA LEU A 66 -13.61 2.79 10.35
C LEU A 66 -14.05 1.91 11.52
N ALA A 67 -13.09 1.54 12.34
CA ALA A 67 -13.33 0.79 13.57
C ALA A 67 -12.62 1.49 14.71
N TYR A 68 -13.31 1.62 15.82
CA TYR A 68 -12.80 2.31 17.00
C TYR A 68 -12.66 1.34 18.17
N GLY A 69 -11.74 1.66 19.06
CA GLY A 69 -11.54 0.90 20.28
C GLY A 69 -10.22 0.16 20.30
N GLY A 70 -10.02 -0.63 21.35
CA GLY A 70 -8.80 -1.36 21.53
C GLY A 70 -7.62 -0.49 21.96
N THR A 71 -6.60 -1.13 22.49
CA THR A 71 -5.36 -0.47 22.89
C THR A 71 -4.21 -1.26 22.33
N GLY A 72 -3.43 -0.64 21.45
CA GLY A 72 -2.32 -1.30 20.79
C GLY A 72 -2.75 -2.42 19.87
N ALA A 73 -3.94 -2.32 19.37
CA ALA A 73 -4.52 -3.36 18.57
C ALA A 73 -3.89 -3.43 17.18
N THR A 74 -3.87 -4.61 16.64
CA THR A 74 -3.30 -4.85 15.33
C THR A 74 -4.35 -4.75 14.22
N SER A 75 -5.61 -4.56 14.58
CA SER A 75 -6.71 -4.55 13.62
C SER A 75 -7.71 -3.39 13.79
N GLU A 76 -7.57 -2.56 14.78
CA GLU A 76 -8.42 -1.39 14.90
C GLU A 76 -7.90 -0.28 14.00
N VAL A 77 -8.72 0.11 13.04
CA VAL A 77 -8.31 1.00 11.96
C VAL A 77 -7.93 2.39 12.48
N GLU A 78 -8.79 2.99 13.31
CA GLU A 78 -8.55 4.35 13.79
C GLU A 78 -7.26 4.43 14.60
N GLY A 79 -7.07 3.52 15.56
CA GLY A 79 -5.87 3.53 16.39
C GLY A 79 -4.60 3.27 15.60
N ALA A 80 -4.67 2.36 14.62
CA ALA A 80 -3.53 2.06 13.77
C ALA A 80 -3.13 3.27 12.92
N LEU A 81 -4.10 3.93 12.30
CA LEU A 81 -3.82 5.08 11.46
C LEU A 81 -3.33 6.28 12.27
N ALA A 82 -3.85 6.47 13.47
CA ALA A 82 -3.38 7.52 14.36
C ALA A 82 -1.93 7.32 14.76
N ALA A 83 -1.49 6.07 14.89
CA ALA A 83 -0.10 5.77 15.19
C ALA A 83 0.83 5.98 13.98
N MET A 84 0.28 5.92 12.78
CA MET A 84 1.07 6.02 11.53
C MET A 84 1.16 7.42 10.96
N VAL A 85 0.18 8.29 11.25
CA VAL A 85 0.14 9.61 10.62
C VAL A 85 1.38 10.42 10.99
N GLY A 86 2.00 11.04 9.99
CA GLY A 86 3.22 11.81 10.17
C GLY A 86 4.48 10.96 10.27
N LYS A 87 4.40 9.66 9.99
CA LYS A 87 5.53 8.74 10.09
C LYS A 87 5.66 7.89 8.86
N SER A 88 6.83 7.29 8.69
CA SER A 88 7.09 6.35 7.61
C SER A 88 6.80 4.93 8.08
N SER A 89 6.21 4.14 7.20
CA SER A 89 5.83 2.76 7.49
C SER A 89 6.27 1.84 6.37
N THR A 90 6.34 0.54 6.67
CA THR A 90 6.57 -0.49 5.65
C THR A 90 5.25 -1.20 5.38
N LEU A 91 4.86 -1.23 4.11
CA LEU A 91 3.62 -1.88 3.69
C LEU A 91 3.95 -3.18 2.95
N VAL A 92 3.22 -4.24 3.27
CA VAL A 92 3.34 -5.53 2.59
C VAL A 92 1.95 -5.88 2.08
N ILE A 93 1.78 -5.91 0.77
CA ILE A 93 0.48 -6.08 0.14
C ILE A 93 0.56 -7.18 -0.90
N SER A 94 -0.37 -8.12 -0.84
CA SER A 94 -0.47 -9.18 -1.85
C SER A 94 -1.93 -9.39 -2.24
N PRO A 95 -2.19 -9.91 -3.48
CA PRO A 95 -3.57 -10.10 -3.94
C PRO A 95 -4.33 -11.17 -3.18
N SER A 96 -3.64 -12.07 -2.51
CA SER A 96 -4.26 -13.18 -1.78
C SER A 96 -3.44 -13.52 -0.56
N GLY A 97 -4.05 -14.19 0.41
CA GLY A 97 -3.37 -14.63 1.62
C GLY A 97 -2.55 -15.90 1.47
N THR A 98 -2.40 -16.40 0.24
CA THR A 98 -1.61 -17.61 0.00
C THR A 98 -0.12 -17.28 -0.13
N THR A 99 0.69 -18.31 -0.28
CA THR A 99 2.15 -18.18 -0.42
C THR A 99 2.50 -17.36 -1.67
N GLU A 100 3.56 -16.55 -1.58
CA GLU A 100 4.03 -15.74 -2.70
C GLU A 100 4.38 -16.60 -3.90
N SER A 101 3.99 -16.15 -5.08
CA SER A 101 4.27 -16.83 -6.34
C SER A 101 4.06 -15.86 -7.50
N ALA A 102 4.32 -16.32 -8.71
CA ALA A 102 4.10 -15.49 -9.90
C ALA A 102 2.63 -15.09 -10.06
N SER A 103 1.71 -15.88 -9.54
CA SER A 103 0.28 -15.55 -9.57
C SER A 103 -0.20 -14.87 -8.29
N ASN A 104 0.65 -14.71 -7.30
CA ASN A 104 0.36 -14.02 -6.05
C ASN A 104 1.58 -13.20 -5.63
N PRO A 105 1.94 -12.17 -6.40
CA PRO A 105 3.12 -11.38 -6.06
C PRO A 105 2.90 -10.55 -4.81
N GLU A 106 3.93 -10.47 -3.97
CA GLU A 106 3.91 -9.62 -2.79
C GLU A 106 4.69 -8.35 -3.08
N TYR A 107 4.08 -7.21 -2.81
CA TYR A 107 4.74 -5.92 -2.95
C TYR A 107 5.09 -5.39 -1.57
N THR A 108 6.36 -5.12 -1.36
CA THR A 108 6.86 -4.51 -0.14
C THR A 108 7.26 -3.07 -0.43
N ILE A 109 6.64 -2.13 0.26
CA ILE A 109 6.92 -0.71 0.12
C ILE A 109 7.57 -0.25 1.41
N THR A 110 8.81 0.23 1.30
CA THR A 110 9.60 0.67 2.45
C THR A 110 9.67 2.18 2.46
N GLY A 111 9.33 2.78 3.60
CA GLY A 111 9.41 4.23 3.77
C GLY A 111 8.18 4.97 3.25
N ALA A 112 7.05 4.32 3.20
CA ALA A 112 5.80 4.97 2.79
C ALA A 112 5.33 5.92 3.89
N PHE A 113 4.97 7.13 3.50
CA PHE A 113 4.61 8.19 4.44
C PHE A 113 3.10 8.45 4.40
N LEU A 114 2.48 8.46 5.57
CA LEU A 114 1.07 8.83 5.72
C LEU A 114 1.00 10.25 6.26
N ALA A 115 0.56 11.18 5.43
CA ALA A 115 0.51 12.60 5.79
C ALA A 115 -0.71 12.94 6.63
N ASP A 116 -1.85 12.34 6.30
CA ASP A 116 -3.11 12.66 6.99
C ASP A 116 -4.10 11.52 6.85
N PHE A 117 -5.13 11.54 7.68
CA PHE A 117 -6.29 10.67 7.52
C PHE A 117 -7.49 11.34 8.18
N THR A 118 -8.69 10.84 7.86
CA THR A 118 -9.93 11.39 8.40
C THR A 118 -10.47 10.43 9.46
N PRO A 119 -10.21 10.69 10.76
CA PRO A 119 -10.61 9.73 11.80
C PRO A 119 -12.10 9.69 12.07
N ILE A 120 -12.84 10.70 11.67
CA ILE A 120 -14.29 10.76 11.85
C ILE A 120 -14.90 11.13 10.49
N ASN A 121 -15.58 10.18 9.90
CA ASN A 121 -16.15 10.37 8.58
C ASN A 121 -17.33 9.43 8.39
N SER A 122 -18.55 9.96 8.54
CA SER A 122 -19.74 9.13 8.49
C SER A 122 -20.98 9.97 8.19
N THR A 123 -21.95 9.32 7.57
CA THR A 123 -23.29 9.86 7.35
C THR A 123 -24.28 8.95 8.07
N VAL A 124 -25.33 9.55 8.63
CA VAL A 124 -26.36 8.77 9.32
C VAL A 124 -26.93 7.69 8.39
N GLY A 125 -26.96 6.45 8.90
CA GLY A 125 -27.48 5.32 8.15
C GLY A 125 -26.45 4.63 7.24
N GLU A 126 -25.20 5.07 7.26
CA GLU A 126 -24.13 4.48 6.46
C GLU A 126 -22.99 4.01 7.36
N LEU A 127 -22.27 3.00 6.88
CA LEU A 127 -21.04 2.56 7.55
C LEU A 127 -19.96 3.63 7.39
N ALA A 128 -19.25 3.89 8.46
CA ALA A 128 -18.14 4.83 8.42
C ALA A 128 -16.96 4.23 7.66
N THR A 129 -16.39 4.99 6.74
CA THR A 129 -15.24 4.56 5.96
C THR A 129 -14.15 5.62 6.00
N VAL A 130 -12.91 5.20 5.71
CA VAL A 130 -11.79 6.11 5.58
C VAL A 130 -10.96 5.69 4.38
N GLU A 131 -10.48 6.67 3.63
CA GLU A 131 -9.53 6.45 2.55
C GLU A 131 -8.21 7.09 2.95
N VAL A 132 -7.13 6.32 2.89
CA VAL A 132 -5.80 6.81 3.22
C VAL A 132 -4.87 6.58 2.05
N THR A 133 -3.94 7.51 1.86
CA THR A 133 -2.95 7.43 0.80
C THR A 133 -1.56 7.52 1.40
N PHE A 134 -0.76 6.48 1.19
CA PHE A 134 0.64 6.45 1.55
C PHE A 134 1.45 6.86 0.33
N THR A 135 2.40 7.76 0.50
CA THR A 135 3.21 8.25 -0.61
C THR A 135 4.70 8.08 -0.31
N GLY A 136 5.46 7.90 -1.38
CA GLY A 136 6.90 7.83 -1.30
C GLY A 136 7.43 6.47 -0.92
N GLY A 137 8.74 6.39 -0.73
CA GLY A 137 9.42 5.16 -0.42
C GLY A 137 9.89 4.41 -1.64
N THR A 138 10.38 3.20 -1.40
CA THR A 138 10.83 2.30 -2.44
C THR A 138 9.99 1.04 -2.44
N TRP A 139 9.92 0.37 -3.58
CA TRP A 139 9.10 -0.82 -3.73
C TRP A 139 9.94 -2.00 -4.21
N ALA A 140 9.50 -3.19 -3.86
CA ALA A 140 10.09 -4.44 -4.33
C ALA A 140 8.97 -5.44 -4.57
N ARG A 141 9.10 -6.21 -5.66
CA ARG A 141 8.17 -7.27 -5.99
C ARG A 141 8.78 -8.60 -5.62
N ASP A 142 8.06 -9.40 -4.85
CA ASP A 142 8.52 -10.71 -4.42
C ASP A 142 7.54 -11.79 -4.89
N VAL A 143 8.06 -12.77 -5.61
CA VAL A 143 7.28 -13.91 -6.08
C VAL A 143 7.85 -15.23 -5.57
N THR A 144 8.80 -15.16 -4.66
CA THR A 144 9.50 -16.32 -4.12
C THR A 144 9.04 -16.59 -2.70
N SER A 145 8.59 -17.79 -2.44
CA SER A 145 8.21 -18.20 -1.09
C SER A 145 9.44 -18.22 -0.18
N PRO A 146 9.33 -17.65 1.05
CA PRO A 146 10.43 -17.69 1.99
C PRO A 146 10.79 -19.10 2.44
#